data_c1d2cb2015ed175a3e6ee28bdc1bda5f
#
_entry.id   c1d2cb2015ed175a3e6ee28bdc1bda5f
#
_cell.length_a   1.000
_cell.length_b   1.000
_cell.length_c   1.000
_cell.angle_alpha   90.00
_cell.angle_beta   90.00
_cell.angle_gamma   90.00
#
_symmetry.space_group_name_H-M   'P 1'
#
loop_
_entity.id
_entity.type
_entity.pdbx_description
1 polymer ?
#
loop_
_entity_poly.entity_id
_entity_poly.type
_entity_poly.pdbx_seq_one_letter_code
_entity_poly.pdbx_strand_id
1 'polypeptide(L)'
;MKKILVFLLLILTSAISLEASAVIEEESSEADLFAGAKDKASVKIFNESCIGCHSGGTPRAPHATTFAAMSADYILGTLNGIMSSQSAHLTEDEKIKLAEFITGSKVATNLPEPNFCEKEISPINFNKNNSYTQWGYDRQNTRRSNSNINSQNIKKLKLKWVFAFPGSTR
;
A
#
# COMPACT_ATOMS: atom_id res chain seq x y z
N MET A 1 -68.01 -10.46 -19.11
CA MET A 1 -67.39 -9.50 -18.19
C MET A 1 -66.38 -10.15 -17.25
N LYS A 2 -66.67 -11.29 -16.55
CA LYS A 2 -65.66 -11.97 -15.65
C LYS A 2 -64.35 -12.43 -16.33
N LYS A 3 -64.44 -12.94 -17.58
CA LYS A 3 -63.24 -13.39 -18.33
C LYS A 3 -62.30 -12.29 -18.76
N ILE A 4 -62.80 -11.11 -19.05
CA ILE A 4 -62.01 -9.91 -19.41
C ILE A 4 -61.27 -9.35 -18.19
N LEU A 5 -61.89 -9.42 -17.01
CA LEU A 5 -61.29 -8.96 -15.77
C LEU A 5 -60.12 -9.83 -15.34
N VAL A 6 -60.18 -11.17 -15.53
CA VAL A 6 -59.10 -12.09 -15.23
C VAL A 6 -57.90 -11.88 -16.17
N PHE A 7 -58.16 -11.58 -17.45
CA PHE A 7 -57.09 -11.33 -18.43
C PHE A 7 -56.37 -10.00 -18.13
N LEU A 8 -57.11 -8.96 -17.72
CA LEU A 8 -56.49 -7.67 -17.30
C LEU A 8 -55.67 -7.81 -16.03
N LEU A 9 -56.09 -8.67 -15.09
CA LEU A 9 -55.34 -8.93 -13.86
C LEU A 9 -54.01 -9.69 -14.12
N LEU A 10 -54.02 -10.64 -15.09
CA LEU A 10 -52.84 -11.41 -15.50
C LEU A 10 -51.80 -10.54 -16.25
N ILE A 11 -52.24 -9.55 -17.02
CA ILE A 11 -51.36 -8.62 -17.69
C ILE A 11 -50.73 -7.64 -16.70
N LEU A 12 -51.46 -7.21 -15.66
CA LEU A 12 -50.93 -6.31 -14.62
C LEU A 12 -49.87 -6.97 -13.75
N THR A 13 -50.02 -8.31 -13.48
CA THR A 13 -49.00 -9.04 -12.68
C THR A 13 -47.72 -9.31 -13.44
N SER A 14 -47.79 -9.45 -14.78
CA SER A 14 -46.59 -9.63 -15.60
C SER A 14 -45.78 -8.34 -15.81
N ALA A 15 -46.42 -7.18 -15.70
CA ALA A 15 -45.72 -5.89 -15.80
C ALA A 15 -44.92 -5.54 -14.52
N ILE A 16 -45.36 -6.02 -13.35
CA ILE A 16 -44.67 -5.74 -12.06
C ILE A 16 -43.41 -6.60 -11.90
N SER A 17 -43.29 -7.73 -12.61
CA SER A 17 -42.13 -8.61 -12.51
C SER A 17 -40.92 -8.17 -13.33
N LEU A 18 -41.04 -7.12 -14.16
CA LEU A 18 -39.98 -6.71 -15.06
C LEU A 18 -39.18 -5.50 -14.53
N GLU A 19 -39.61 -4.85 -13.46
CA GLU A 19 -38.87 -3.73 -12.85
C GLU A 19 -37.99 -4.11 -11.66
N ALA A 20 -38.01 -5.37 -11.22
CA ALA A 20 -37.22 -5.86 -10.09
C ALA A 20 -35.82 -6.38 -10.43
N SER A 21 -35.34 -6.25 -11.69
CA SER A 21 -34.07 -6.82 -12.14
C SER A 21 -33.00 -5.77 -12.49
N ALA A 22 -33.15 -4.55 -12.05
CA ALA A 22 -32.10 -3.54 -12.17
C ALA A 22 -31.61 -3.10 -10.78
N VAL A 23 -31.41 -4.04 -9.87
CA VAL A 23 -30.41 -3.86 -8.83
C VAL A 23 -29.08 -4.10 -9.54
N ILE A 24 -28.47 -3.03 -10.02
CA ILE A 24 -27.06 -3.02 -10.37
C ILE A 24 -26.36 -3.36 -9.05
N GLU A 25 -25.95 -4.60 -8.88
CA GLU A 25 -24.88 -4.91 -7.95
C GLU A 25 -23.69 -4.07 -8.44
N GLU A 26 -23.46 -2.94 -7.80
CA GLU A 26 -22.17 -2.26 -7.84
C GLU A 26 -21.19 -3.27 -7.27
N GLU A 27 -20.61 -4.07 -8.16
CA GLU A 27 -19.50 -4.94 -7.84
C GLU A 27 -18.40 -4.03 -7.32
N SER A 28 -18.23 -3.99 -5.99
CA SER A 28 -17.21 -3.18 -5.35
C SER A 28 -15.87 -3.61 -5.93
N SER A 29 -15.31 -2.77 -6.80
CA SER A 29 -14.04 -3.08 -7.44
C SER A 29 -12.95 -3.04 -6.36
N GLU A 30 -11.91 -3.87 -6.49
CA GLU A 30 -10.76 -3.80 -5.55
C GLU A 30 -10.10 -2.41 -5.53
N ALA A 31 -10.36 -1.59 -6.54
CA ALA A 31 -9.95 -0.19 -6.57
C ALA A 31 -10.64 0.67 -5.50
N ASP A 32 -11.82 0.25 -5.02
CA ASP A 32 -12.53 0.94 -3.93
C ASP A 32 -11.84 0.74 -2.57
N LEU A 33 -10.90 -0.21 -2.48
CA LEU A 33 -10.04 -0.40 -1.30
C LEU A 33 -9.04 0.75 -1.10
N PHE A 34 -8.79 1.55 -2.12
CA PHE A 34 -7.88 2.68 -2.03
C PHE A 34 -8.60 3.94 -1.58
N ALA A 35 -8.02 4.66 -0.62
CA ALA A 35 -8.58 5.87 -0.03
C ALA A 35 -8.84 7.01 -1.04
N GLY A 36 -8.32 6.88 -2.26
CA GLY A 36 -8.42 7.85 -3.33
C GLY A 36 -9.54 7.62 -4.35
N ALA A 37 -10.52 6.75 -4.08
CA ALA A 37 -11.58 6.31 -5.02
C ALA A 37 -12.36 7.44 -5.75
N LYS A 38 -12.06 8.71 -5.47
CA LYS A 38 -12.61 9.88 -6.16
C LYS A 38 -12.00 10.13 -7.54
N ASP A 39 -10.79 9.62 -7.81
CA ASP A 39 -10.14 9.75 -9.12
C ASP A 39 -10.55 8.59 -10.05
N LYS A 40 -11.66 8.81 -10.77
CA LYS A 40 -12.21 7.81 -11.70
C LYS A 40 -11.22 7.38 -12.80
N ALA A 41 -10.30 8.25 -13.18
CA ALA A 41 -9.30 7.93 -14.21
C ALA A 41 -8.29 6.91 -13.66
N SER A 42 -7.74 7.13 -12.46
CA SER A 42 -6.83 6.19 -11.82
C SER A 42 -7.52 4.86 -11.46
N VAL A 43 -8.79 4.89 -11.02
CA VAL A 43 -9.60 3.67 -10.82
C VAL A 43 -9.69 2.86 -12.09
N LYS A 44 -10.00 3.52 -13.24
CA LYS A 44 -10.09 2.84 -14.53
C LYS A 44 -8.76 2.23 -14.94
N ILE A 45 -7.66 3.00 -14.88
CA ILE A 45 -6.32 2.51 -15.20
C ILE A 45 -5.96 1.30 -14.35
N PHE A 46 -6.20 1.37 -13.04
CA PHE A 46 -5.90 0.28 -12.13
C PHE A 46 -6.66 -0.99 -12.48
N ASN A 47 -7.97 -0.90 -12.71
CA ASN A 47 -8.82 -2.03 -13.06
C ASN A 47 -8.48 -2.66 -14.41
N GLU A 48 -8.12 -1.84 -15.40
CA GLU A 48 -7.80 -2.33 -16.74
C GLU A 48 -6.40 -2.92 -16.85
N SER A 49 -5.41 -2.36 -16.12
CA SER A 49 -3.99 -2.65 -16.35
C SER A 49 -3.29 -3.36 -15.20
N CYS A 50 -3.81 -3.30 -13.97
CA CYS A 50 -3.08 -3.76 -12.79
C CYS A 50 -3.75 -4.93 -12.08
N ILE A 51 -5.08 -4.88 -11.90
CA ILE A 51 -5.80 -5.83 -11.05
C ILE A 51 -5.68 -7.28 -11.54
N GLY A 52 -5.59 -7.50 -12.85
CA GLY A 52 -5.48 -8.84 -13.43
C GLY A 52 -4.30 -9.66 -12.86
N CYS A 53 -3.20 -8.99 -12.49
CA CYS A 53 -2.06 -9.63 -11.85
C CYS A 53 -2.06 -9.45 -10.33
N HIS A 54 -2.62 -8.34 -9.82
CA HIS A 54 -2.54 -7.94 -8.42
C HIS A 54 -3.76 -8.30 -7.57
N SER A 55 -4.65 -9.15 -8.09
CA SER A 55 -5.80 -9.73 -7.36
C SER A 55 -5.46 -10.98 -6.53
N GLY A 56 -4.21 -11.41 -6.52
CA GLY A 56 -3.73 -12.55 -5.73
C GLY A 56 -3.62 -13.87 -6.50
N GLY A 57 -4.01 -13.90 -7.79
CA GLY A 57 -3.92 -15.12 -8.62
C GLY A 57 -2.56 -15.33 -9.31
N THR A 58 -1.73 -14.29 -9.40
CA THR A 58 -0.46 -14.33 -10.13
C THR A 58 0.71 -14.56 -9.18
N PRO A 59 1.50 -15.64 -9.37
CA PRO A 59 2.68 -15.90 -8.54
C PRO A 59 3.67 -14.72 -8.56
N ARG A 60 4.18 -14.34 -7.39
CA ARG A 60 5.15 -13.25 -7.20
C ARG A 60 4.60 -11.83 -7.40
N ALA A 61 3.37 -11.65 -7.87
CA ALA A 61 2.73 -10.34 -7.86
C ALA A 61 2.16 -10.08 -6.44
N PRO A 62 2.55 -8.99 -5.77
CA PRO A 62 1.96 -8.67 -4.47
C PRO A 62 0.49 -8.32 -4.65
N HIS A 63 -0.34 -8.71 -3.67
CA HIS A 63 -1.76 -8.38 -3.68
C HIS A 63 -1.98 -6.87 -3.56
N ALA A 64 -2.98 -6.34 -4.26
CA ALA A 64 -3.28 -4.90 -4.31
C ALA A 64 -3.41 -4.25 -2.92
N THR A 65 -3.98 -4.95 -1.95
CA THR A 65 -4.12 -4.46 -0.57
C THR A 65 -2.79 -4.10 0.11
N THR A 66 -1.67 -4.66 -0.36
CA THR A 66 -0.34 -4.34 0.20
C THR A 66 0.18 -2.97 -0.26
N PHE A 67 -0.34 -2.45 -1.36
CA PHE A 67 0.14 -1.20 -1.94
C PHE A 67 -0.16 0.02 -1.06
N ALA A 68 -1.28 0.00 -0.33
CA ALA A 68 -1.63 1.07 0.60
C ALA A 68 -0.59 1.27 1.72
N ALA A 69 0.29 0.28 1.96
CA ALA A 69 1.38 0.39 2.92
C ALA A 69 2.68 0.97 2.32
N MET A 70 2.71 1.21 1.02
CA MET A 70 3.88 1.73 0.29
C MET A 70 3.79 3.26 0.15
N SER A 71 4.92 3.93 -0.14
CA SER A 71 4.92 5.34 -0.49
C SER A 71 4.59 5.55 -1.97
N ALA A 72 4.04 6.73 -2.32
CA ALA A 72 3.77 7.07 -3.71
C ALA A 72 5.05 7.09 -4.57
N ASP A 73 6.17 7.54 -4.00
CA ASP A 73 7.48 7.53 -4.66
C ASP A 73 7.95 6.11 -4.99
N TYR A 74 7.72 5.17 -4.07
CA TYR A 74 8.05 3.76 -4.31
C TYR A 74 7.21 3.16 -5.43
N ILE A 75 5.90 3.41 -5.43
CA ILE A 75 5.01 2.94 -6.51
C ILE A 75 5.40 3.58 -7.85
N LEU A 76 5.64 4.91 -7.88
CA LEU A 76 6.09 5.60 -9.09
C LEU A 76 7.41 5.03 -9.60
N GLY A 77 8.39 4.82 -8.72
CA GLY A 77 9.66 4.17 -9.08
C GLY A 77 9.47 2.76 -9.61
N THR A 78 8.49 2.01 -9.08
CA THR A 78 8.14 0.66 -9.57
C THR A 78 7.51 0.72 -10.97
N LEU A 79 6.61 1.67 -11.22
CA LEU A 79 6.00 1.90 -12.53
C LEU A 79 7.03 2.27 -13.60
N ASN A 80 8.06 3.03 -13.25
CA ASN A 80 9.16 3.40 -14.14
C ASN A 80 10.29 2.35 -14.19
N GLY A 81 10.25 1.36 -13.31
CA GLY A 81 11.24 0.29 -13.19
C GLY A 81 10.69 -1.08 -13.59
N ILE A 82 10.49 -1.95 -12.59
CA ILE A 82 10.13 -3.36 -12.79
C ILE A 82 8.78 -3.56 -13.50
N MET A 83 7.86 -2.59 -13.37
CA MET A 83 6.54 -2.59 -14.03
C MET A 83 6.49 -1.70 -15.28
N SER A 84 7.63 -1.24 -15.77
CA SER A 84 7.67 -0.31 -16.92
C SER A 84 7.01 -0.85 -18.19
N SER A 85 7.07 -2.15 -18.43
CA SER A 85 6.40 -2.78 -19.59
C SER A 85 4.88 -2.70 -19.48
N GLN A 86 4.32 -2.89 -18.28
CA GLN A 86 2.88 -2.86 -18.03
C GLN A 86 2.33 -1.43 -18.00
N SER A 87 3.16 -0.47 -17.61
CA SER A 87 2.83 0.97 -17.54
C SER A 87 3.30 1.77 -18.76
N ALA A 88 3.83 1.12 -19.80
CA ALA A 88 4.39 1.81 -20.98
C ALA A 88 3.40 2.70 -21.74
N HIS A 89 2.11 2.40 -21.63
CA HIS A 89 1.03 3.15 -22.26
C HIS A 89 0.59 4.39 -21.47
N LEU A 90 1.08 4.55 -20.22
CA LEU A 90 0.74 5.66 -19.33
C LEU A 90 1.74 6.80 -19.50
N THR A 91 1.23 8.01 -19.50
CA THR A 91 2.04 9.22 -19.37
C THR A 91 2.62 9.34 -17.96
N GLU A 92 3.66 10.15 -17.78
CA GLU A 92 4.26 10.36 -16.48
C GLU A 92 3.27 10.96 -15.46
N ASP A 93 2.41 11.88 -15.90
CA ASP A 93 1.35 12.44 -15.06
C ASP A 93 0.31 11.40 -14.61
N GLU A 94 -0.03 10.47 -15.48
CA GLU A 94 -0.94 9.36 -15.14
C GLU A 94 -0.28 8.40 -14.14
N LYS A 95 1.01 8.10 -14.29
CA LYS A 95 1.76 7.29 -13.32
C LYS A 95 1.84 7.95 -11.95
N ILE A 96 2.09 9.27 -11.90
CA ILE A 96 2.09 10.03 -10.65
C ILE A 96 0.71 9.96 -9.99
N LYS A 97 -0.35 10.27 -10.72
CA LYS A 97 -1.73 10.22 -10.20
C LYS A 97 -2.11 8.81 -9.73
N LEU A 98 -1.74 7.79 -10.50
CA LEU A 98 -1.98 6.40 -10.14
C LEU A 98 -1.25 6.02 -8.84
N ALA A 99 0.02 6.40 -8.69
CA ALA A 99 0.79 6.16 -7.48
C ALA A 99 0.17 6.85 -6.25
N GLU A 100 -0.26 8.11 -6.41
CA GLU A 100 -0.94 8.88 -5.36
C GLU A 100 -2.31 8.28 -5.01
N PHE A 101 -3.06 7.83 -6.02
CA PHE A 101 -4.34 7.16 -5.84
C PHE A 101 -4.20 5.88 -5.01
N ILE A 102 -3.28 5.00 -5.39
CA ILE A 102 -3.06 3.70 -4.75
C ILE A 102 -2.65 3.86 -3.29
N THR A 103 -1.77 4.83 -2.98
CA THR A 103 -1.17 4.97 -1.65
C THR A 103 -1.89 5.97 -0.76
N GLY A 104 -2.75 6.81 -1.32
CA GLY A 104 -3.38 7.93 -0.61
C GLY A 104 -2.39 9.01 -0.16
N SER A 105 -1.14 8.98 -0.65
CA SER A 105 -0.08 9.96 -0.33
C SER A 105 0.40 10.66 -1.58
N LYS A 106 1.03 11.84 -1.42
CA LYS A 106 1.60 12.57 -2.54
C LYS A 106 3.00 12.08 -2.87
N VAL A 107 3.35 12.10 -4.16
CA VAL A 107 4.73 11.93 -4.61
C VAL A 107 5.55 13.10 -4.06
N ALA A 108 6.67 12.81 -3.41
CA ALA A 108 7.55 13.84 -2.87
C ALA A 108 8.31 14.53 -3.99
N THR A 109 8.04 15.82 -4.18
CA THR A 109 8.74 16.64 -5.19
C THR A 109 10.15 17.05 -4.75
N ASN A 110 10.43 16.98 -3.46
CA ASN A 110 11.72 17.34 -2.87
C ASN A 110 12.05 16.35 -1.75
N LEU A 111 12.70 15.25 -2.09
CA LEU A 111 13.33 14.43 -1.06
C LEU A 111 14.54 15.21 -0.51
N PRO A 112 14.67 15.33 0.81
CA PRO A 112 15.87 15.92 1.39
C PRO A 112 17.09 15.10 0.96
N GLU A 113 18.16 15.77 0.59
CA GLU A 113 19.44 15.11 0.30
C GLU A 113 19.82 14.20 1.47
N PRO A 114 20.25 12.97 1.18
CA PRO A 114 20.64 12.05 2.24
C PRO A 114 21.83 12.63 3.01
N ASN A 115 21.65 12.78 4.32
CA ASN A 115 22.73 13.17 5.21
C ASN A 115 23.71 12.01 5.37
N PHE A 116 24.78 12.02 4.60
CA PHE A 116 25.89 11.09 4.80
C PHE A 116 26.70 11.49 6.02
N CYS A 117 27.28 10.49 6.70
CA CYS A 117 28.20 10.77 7.81
C CYS A 117 29.43 11.51 7.27
N GLU A 118 29.65 12.75 7.71
CA GLU A 118 30.80 13.56 7.30
C GLU A 118 32.12 13.09 7.94
N LYS A 119 32.04 12.27 8.99
CA LYS A 119 33.18 11.74 9.70
C LYS A 119 33.44 10.29 9.32
N GLU A 120 34.69 9.95 9.10
CA GLU A 120 35.12 8.57 9.00
C GLU A 120 34.61 7.76 10.20
N ILE A 121 33.90 6.69 9.92
CA ILE A 121 33.45 5.77 10.95
C ILE A 121 34.69 5.05 11.46
N SER A 122 35.00 5.21 12.74
CA SER A 122 36.09 4.43 13.37
C SER A 122 35.85 2.94 13.12
N PRO A 123 36.90 2.19 12.75
CA PRO A 123 36.76 0.79 12.46
C PRO A 123 36.11 0.03 13.61
N ILE A 124 35.16 -0.83 13.30
CA ILE A 124 34.42 -1.62 14.29
C ILE A 124 35.40 -2.59 14.94
N ASN A 125 35.62 -2.47 16.24
CA ASN A 125 36.43 -3.40 16.99
C ASN A 125 35.58 -4.60 17.45
N PHE A 126 35.62 -5.67 16.70
CA PHE A 126 34.90 -6.91 17.00
C PHE A 126 35.41 -7.66 18.24
N ASN A 127 36.59 -7.31 18.76
CA ASN A 127 37.15 -7.92 19.96
C ASN A 127 36.67 -7.28 21.27
N LYS A 128 35.87 -6.21 21.20
CA LYS A 128 35.21 -5.66 22.37
C LYS A 128 34.11 -6.61 22.82
N ASN A 129 34.09 -6.94 24.13
CA ASN A 129 33.13 -7.81 24.78
C ASN A 129 31.63 -7.39 24.62
N ASN A 130 31.35 -6.26 24.00
CA ASN A 130 30.01 -5.72 23.74
C ASN A 130 29.65 -5.74 22.25
N SER A 131 30.42 -6.45 21.42
CA SER A 131 30.11 -6.55 19.99
C SER A 131 29.01 -7.59 19.75
N TYR A 132 27.92 -7.13 19.15
CA TYR A 132 26.84 -8.02 18.72
C TYR A 132 27.19 -8.57 17.35
N THR A 133 27.53 -9.86 17.29
CA THR A 133 27.99 -10.52 16.06
C THR A 133 26.95 -11.46 15.47
N GLN A 134 25.78 -11.58 16.10
CA GLN A 134 24.72 -12.47 15.66
C GLN A 134 23.34 -11.95 16.02
N TRP A 135 22.34 -12.45 15.33
CA TRP A 135 20.94 -12.16 15.61
C TRP A 135 20.56 -12.67 16.99
N GLY A 136 20.00 -11.78 17.84
CA GLY A 136 19.52 -12.15 19.19
C GLY A 136 20.57 -12.15 20.29
N TYR A 137 21.81 -11.69 20.03
CA TYR A 137 22.93 -11.49 20.96
C TYR A 137 23.66 -12.75 21.45
N ASP A 138 23.01 -13.91 21.47
CA ASP A 138 23.61 -15.17 21.90
C ASP A 138 23.05 -16.38 21.11
N ARG A 139 23.64 -17.56 21.34
CA ARG A 139 23.21 -18.80 20.66
C ARG A 139 21.79 -19.23 21.08
N GLN A 140 21.33 -18.82 22.23
CA GLN A 140 20.00 -19.12 22.77
C GLN A 140 18.96 -18.12 22.28
N ASN A 141 19.36 -17.10 21.53
CA ASN A 141 18.47 -16.04 21.02
C ASN A 141 17.70 -15.33 22.15
N THR A 142 18.33 -15.12 23.30
CA THR A 142 17.67 -14.54 24.47
C THR A 142 17.30 -13.07 24.29
N ARG A 143 17.89 -12.39 23.30
CA ARG A 143 17.72 -10.96 23.03
C ARG A 143 18.03 -10.05 24.22
N ARG A 144 18.86 -10.53 25.14
CA ARG A 144 19.30 -9.78 26.32
C ARG A 144 20.72 -9.29 26.10
N SER A 145 20.90 -7.99 26.11
CA SER A 145 22.23 -7.39 26.06
C SER A 145 22.76 -7.13 27.45
N ASN A 146 24.07 -7.26 27.65
CA ASN A 146 24.76 -6.75 28.83
C ASN A 146 24.83 -5.23 28.71
N SER A 147 23.78 -4.53 29.15
CA SER A 147 23.76 -3.07 29.16
C SER A 147 23.83 -2.57 30.61
N ASN A 148 24.39 -1.37 30.78
CA ASN A 148 24.36 -0.67 32.08
C ASN A 148 22.98 -0.04 32.37
N ILE A 149 21.97 -0.25 31.51
CA ILE A 149 20.64 0.27 31.69
C ILE A 149 19.88 -0.65 32.65
N ASN A 150 19.31 -0.09 33.70
CA ASN A 150 18.59 -0.79 34.75
C ASN A 150 17.41 0.05 35.25
N SER A 151 16.61 -0.51 36.16
CA SER A 151 15.43 0.17 36.71
C SER A 151 15.74 1.50 37.42
N GLN A 152 16.97 1.66 37.95
CA GLN A 152 17.38 2.88 38.65
C GLN A 152 17.77 4.01 37.72
N ASN A 153 18.29 3.69 36.53
CA ASN A 153 18.82 4.71 35.60
C ASN A 153 18.03 4.89 34.33
N ILE A 154 17.06 4.02 34.03
CA ILE A 154 16.23 4.12 32.81
C ILE A 154 15.53 5.48 32.70
N LYS A 155 15.10 6.06 33.81
CA LYS A 155 14.44 7.37 33.85
C LYS A 155 15.38 8.55 33.51
N LYS A 156 16.69 8.32 33.51
CA LYS A 156 17.73 9.32 33.18
C LYS A 156 18.12 9.30 31.70
N LEU A 157 17.57 8.38 30.92
CA LEU A 157 17.84 8.30 29.49
C LEU A 157 17.35 9.58 28.78
N LYS A 158 18.17 10.07 27.88
CA LYS A 158 17.85 11.21 27.02
C LYS A 158 17.94 10.78 25.57
N LEU A 159 17.01 11.25 24.75
CA LEU A 159 17.10 11.04 23.30
C LEU A 159 18.40 11.67 22.78
N LYS A 160 19.24 10.86 22.15
CA LYS A 160 20.51 11.32 21.59
C LYS A 160 20.35 11.77 20.13
N TRP A 161 19.59 11.01 19.37
CA TRP A 161 19.30 11.32 17.98
C TRP A 161 18.00 10.62 17.56
N VAL A 162 17.40 11.11 16.50
CA VAL A 162 16.27 10.50 15.81
C VAL A 162 16.53 10.59 14.30
N PHE A 163 16.14 9.56 13.59
CA PHE A 163 16.20 9.54 12.13
C PHE A 163 14.80 9.24 11.60
N ALA A 164 14.31 10.07 10.71
CA ALA A 164 13.08 9.84 9.98
C ALA A 164 13.41 9.36 8.56
N PHE A 165 12.82 8.24 8.15
CA PHE A 165 12.95 7.78 6.77
C PHE A 165 12.17 8.74 5.86
N PRO A 166 12.82 9.34 4.85
CA PRO A 166 12.13 10.18 3.89
C PRO A 166 10.99 9.42 3.20
N GLY A 167 9.84 10.07 3.03
CA GLY A 167 8.68 9.48 2.36
C GLY A 167 7.85 8.49 3.20
N SER A 168 8.26 8.12 4.41
CA SER A 168 7.43 7.34 5.31
C SER A 168 6.60 8.26 6.20
N THR A 169 5.44 8.63 5.72
CA THR A 169 4.46 9.43 6.46
C THR A 169 3.37 8.53 7.05
N ARG A 170 3.70 7.70 8.01
CA ARG A 170 2.70 7.03 8.84
C ARG A 170 3.09 7.09 10.30
#